data_9ac11157b58c16d602c5b52dfb94e6cd
#
_entry.id   9ac11157b58c16d602c5b52dfb94e6cd
#
_cell.length_a   1.000
_cell.length_b   1.000
_cell.length_c   1.000
_cell.angle_alpha   90.00
_cell.angle_beta   90.00
_cell.angle_gamma   90.00
#
_symmetry.space_group_name_H-M   'P 1'
#
loop_
_entity.id
_entity.type
_entity.pdbx_description
1 polymer ?
#
loop_
_entity_poly.entity_id
_entity_poly.type
_entity_poly.pdbx_seq_one_letter_code
_entity_poly.pdbx_strand_id
1 'polypeptide(L)'
;MYGTLVEYGAPHADYIVKGIVTDEAETPVQGIKTFLKQVDKTEAGTIIFGMDSIQTNETGGYQLEYTGLPQPGIKLIVEDVDGEANGGEFLSDTLDVNFDNATQTGKGDGKWYGGVYEVTQDVKLKKKP
;
A
#
# COMPACT_ATOMS: atom_id res chain seq x y z
N MET A 1 -22.32 -1.31 -22.35
CA MET A 1 -22.88 -2.46 -21.72
C MET A 1 -21.84 -3.48 -21.25
N TYR A 2 -20.81 -3.69 -22.00
CA TYR A 2 -19.88 -4.76 -21.69
C TYR A 2 -18.89 -4.46 -20.58
N GLY A 3 -18.59 -3.20 -20.33
CA GLY A 3 -17.86 -2.82 -19.13
C GLY A 3 -18.60 -3.22 -17.87
N THR A 4 -19.92 -3.22 -17.92
CA THR A 4 -20.73 -3.62 -16.78
C THR A 4 -20.69 -5.12 -16.53
N LEU A 5 -20.36 -5.93 -17.52
CA LEU A 5 -20.15 -7.35 -17.28
C LEU A 5 -18.98 -7.61 -16.34
N VAL A 6 -17.91 -6.83 -16.50
CA VAL A 6 -16.78 -6.92 -15.58
C VAL A 6 -17.22 -6.52 -14.19
N GLU A 7 -18.00 -5.47 -14.07
CA GLU A 7 -18.51 -5.01 -12.79
C GLU A 7 -19.44 -6.02 -12.12
N TYR A 8 -20.28 -6.69 -12.93
CA TYR A 8 -21.23 -7.65 -12.40
C TYR A 8 -20.62 -9.02 -12.13
N GLY A 9 -19.62 -9.40 -12.91
CA GLY A 9 -19.09 -10.76 -12.88
C GLY A 9 -17.75 -10.93 -12.23
N ALA A 10 -17.10 -9.84 -11.77
CA ALA A 10 -15.77 -9.90 -11.20
C ALA A 10 -15.82 -9.80 -9.68
N PRO A 11 -15.39 -10.84 -8.95
CA PRO A 11 -15.22 -10.73 -7.51
C PRO A 11 -14.23 -9.59 -7.20
N HIS A 12 -14.56 -8.77 -6.21
CA HIS A 12 -13.68 -7.69 -5.79
C HIS A 12 -13.92 -7.34 -4.33
N ALA A 13 -12.94 -6.66 -3.75
CA ALA A 13 -13.04 -6.14 -2.40
C ALA A 13 -12.23 -4.86 -2.33
N ASP A 14 -12.43 -4.11 -1.26
CA ASP A 14 -11.61 -2.94 -0.96
C ASP A 14 -10.49 -3.35 -0.01
N TYR A 15 -9.28 -2.90 -0.30
CA TYR A 15 -8.10 -3.19 0.49
C TYR A 15 -7.48 -1.91 0.98
N ILE A 16 -7.19 -1.87 2.27
CA ILE A 16 -6.58 -0.73 2.94
C ILE A 16 -5.25 -1.19 3.52
N VAL A 17 -4.19 -0.46 3.18
CA VAL A 17 -2.86 -0.65 3.78
C VAL A 17 -2.53 0.62 4.54
N LYS A 18 -2.34 0.51 5.83
CA LYS A 18 -2.08 1.67 6.69
C LYS A 18 -0.97 1.35 7.69
N GLY A 19 -0.41 2.39 8.27
CA GLY A 19 0.63 2.22 9.27
C GLY A 19 1.28 3.54 9.63
N ILE A 20 2.39 3.42 10.33
CA ILE A 20 3.19 4.55 10.78
C ILE A 20 4.62 4.35 10.29
N VAL A 21 5.19 5.42 9.73
CA VAL A 21 6.60 5.44 9.33
C VAL A 21 7.39 6.13 10.41
N THR A 22 8.41 5.45 10.91
CA THR A 22 9.29 5.95 11.97
C THR A 22 10.76 5.84 11.52
N ASP A 23 11.63 6.51 12.23
CA ASP A 23 13.08 6.31 12.11
C ASP A 23 13.54 5.18 13.06
N GLU A 24 14.84 4.96 13.15
CA GLU A 24 15.40 3.90 14.01
C GLU A 24 15.22 4.17 15.50
N ALA A 25 15.00 5.43 15.89
CA ALA A 25 14.69 5.81 17.26
C ALA A 25 13.18 5.80 17.55
N GLU A 26 12.38 5.27 16.62
CA GLU A 26 10.92 5.20 16.70
C GLU A 26 10.23 6.56 16.71
N THR A 27 10.91 7.58 16.19
CA THR A 27 10.32 8.90 15.99
C THR A 27 9.52 8.92 14.68
N PRO A 28 8.26 9.38 14.69
CA PRO A 28 7.47 9.48 13.46
C PRO A 28 8.13 10.38 12.43
N VAL A 29 8.04 10.00 11.16
CA VAL A 29 8.64 10.76 10.06
C VAL A 29 7.55 11.24 9.12
N GLN A 30 7.44 12.57 8.98
CA GLN A 30 6.51 13.22 8.07
C GLN A 30 7.12 13.35 6.67
N GLY A 31 6.26 13.44 5.65
CA GLY A 31 6.71 13.79 4.31
C GLY A 31 7.29 12.63 3.51
N ILE A 32 7.18 11.41 3.99
CA ILE A 32 7.63 10.23 3.26
C ILE A 32 6.56 9.84 2.25
N LYS A 33 6.94 9.73 0.99
CA LYS A 33 6.03 9.24 -0.04
C LYS A 33 5.86 7.73 0.12
N THR A 34 4.61 7.33 0.31
CA THR A 34 4.24 5.92 0.34
C THR A 34 3.38 5.61 -0.86
N PHE A 35 3.59 4.47 -1.49
CA PHE A 35 2.75 4.08 -2.61
C PHE A 35 2.68 2.56 -2.74
N LEU A 36 1.55 2.11 -3.29
CA LEU A 36 1.34 0.71 -3.60
C LEU A 36 1.61 0.48 -5.08
N LYS A 37 2.28 -0.62 -5.38
CA LYS A 37 2.46 -1.11 -6.74
C LYS A 37 2.13 -2.59 -6.80
N GLN A 38 1.54 -3.00 -7.89
CA GLN A 38 1.41 -4.41 -8.23
C GLN A 38 2.52 -4.77 -9.22
N VAL A 39 3.25 -5.83 -8.93
CA VAL A 39 4.32 -6.30 -9.78
C VAL A 39 3.93 -7.68 -10.30
N ASP A 40 3.56 -7.75 -11.57
CA ASP A 40 3.20 -8.99 -12.23
C ASP A 40 4.36 -9.46 -13.10
N LYS A 41 4.78 -10.68 -12.88
CA LYS A 41 5.78 -11.32 -13.74
C LYS A 41 5.05 -12.16 -14.77
N THR A 42 5.29 -11.87 -16.04
CA THR A 42 4.72 -12.61 -17.16
C THR A 42 5.83 -13.19 -18.02
N GLU A 43 5.48 -14.05 -18.96
CA GLU A 43 6.46 -14.59 -19.92
C GLU A 43 7.08 -13.48 -20.78
N ALA A 44 6.35 -12.39 -20.99
CA ALA A 44 6.83 -11.25 -21.76
C ALA A 44 7.67 -10.27 -20.95
N GLY A 45 7.78 -10.47 -19.63
CA GLY A 45 8.54 -9.58 -18.75
C GLY A 45 7.76 -9.24 -17.49
N THR A 46 8.25 -8.21 -16.79
CA THR A 46 7.62 -7.72 -15.54
C THR A 46 6.76 -6.52 -15.85
N ILE A 47 5.52 -6.55 -15.37
CA ILE A 47 4.57 -5.43 -15.51
C ILE A 47 4.38 -4.83 -14.12
N ILE A 48 4.47 -3.50 -14.03
CA ILE A 48 4.33 -2.77 -12.78
C ILE A 48 3.16 -1.79 -12.91
N PHE A 49 2.21 -1.88 -11.98
CA PHE A 49 1.06 -0.96 -11.93
C PHE A 49 1.14 -0.12 -10.67
N GLY A 50 1.06 1.20 -10.82
CA GLY A 50 0.84 2.09 -9.71
C GLY A 50 -0.62 2.03 -9.27
N MET A 51 -0.87 1.98 -7.97
CA MET A 51 -2.22 1.82 -7.43
C MET A 51 -2.68 3.04 -6.65
N ASP A 52 -1.93 3.46 -5.65
CA ASP A 52 -2.28 4.60 -4.81
C ASP A 52 -1.01 5.16 -4.17
N SER A 53 -1.01 6.44 -3.83
CA SER A 53 0.12 7.09 -3.17
C SER A 53 -0.33 8.19 -2.23
N ILE A 54 0.42 8.38 -1.14
CA ILE A 54 0.21 9.46 -0.18
C ILE A 54 1.52 9.74 0.55
N GLN A 55 1.69 10.96 1.02
CA GLN A 55 2.80 11.31 1.92
C GLN A 55 2.37 11.15 3.36
N THR A 56 3.29 10.73 4.24
CA THR A 56 3.01 10.60 5.65
C THR A 56 2.70 11.96 6.27
N ASN A 57 1.81 11.96 7.25
CA ASN A 57 1.41 13.15 7.98
C ASN A 57 2.35 13.45 9.17
N GLU A 58 1.98 14.41 10.01
CA GLU A 58 2.80 14.84 11.15
C GLU A 58 3.08 13.72 12.16
N THR A 59 2.21 12.74 12.23
CA THR A 59 2.39 11.58 13.13
C THR A 59 3.02 10.40 12.42
N GLY A 60 3.53 10.60 11.20
CA GLY A 60 4.11 9.53 10.39
C GLY A 60 3.09 8.59 9.77
N GLY A 61 1.81 8.87 9.94
CA GLY A 61 0.74 8.00 9.47
C GLY A 61 0.51 8.06 7.97
N TYR A 62 0.13 6.93 7.41
CA TYR A 62 -0.28 6.84 6.01
C TYR A 62 -1.44 5.84 5.89
N GLN A 63 -2.23 6.00 4.84
CA GLN A 63 -3.28 5.05 4.49
C GLN A 63 -3.42 5.03 2.97
N LEU A 64 -3.31 3.84 2.41
CA LEU A 64 -3.43 3.60 0.97
C LEU A 64 -4.57 2.62 0.72
N GLU A 65 -5.24 2.77 -0.41
CA GLU A 65 -6.42 1.96 -0.73
C GLU A 65 -6.37 1.49 -2.17
N TYR A 66 -6.92 0.31 -2.42
CA TYR A 66 -7.25 -0.11 -3.77
C TYR A 66 -8.44 -1.06 -3.77
N THR A 67 -9.12 -1.14 -4.91
CA THR A 67 -10.24 -2.03 -5.12
C THR A 67 -9.86 -3.06 -6.19
N GLY A 68 -10.13 -4.32 -5.93
CA GLY A 68 -9.86 -5.38 -6.89
C GLY A 68 -9.82 -6.75 -6.24
N LEU A 69 -9.10 -7.67 -6.86
CA LEU A 69 -8.85 -8.98 -6.31
C LEU A 69 -7.59 -8.95 -5.43
N PRO A 70 -7.53 -9.78 -4.37
CA PRO A 70 -6.28 -9.94 -3.66
C PRO A 70 -5.26 -10.57 -4.61
N GLN A 71 -4.14 -9.87 -4.80
CA GLN A 71 -3.12 -10.27 -5.76
C GLN A 71 -1.80 -10.54 -5.03
N PRO A 72 -1.07 -11.59 -5.41
CA PRO A 72 0.33 -11.66 -5.01
C PRO A 72 1.11 -10.57 -5.71
N GLY A 73 2.21 -10.15 -5.14
CA GLY A 73 3.06 -9.14 -5.76
C GLY A 73 2.68 -7.70 -5.47
N ILE A 74 1.80 -7.44 -4.52
CA ILE A 74 1.56 -6.08 -4.04
C ILE A 74 2.74 -5.64 -3.19
N LYS A 75 3.31 -4.49 -3.53
CA LYS A 75 4.47 -3.91 -2.83
C LYS A 75 4.10 -2.56 -2.26
N LEU A 76 4.54 -2.32 -1.04
CA LEU A 76 4.56 -0.98 -0.44
C LEU A 76 5.95 -0.41 -0.65
N ILE A 77 6.03 0.77 -1.25
CA ILE A 77 7.29 1.45 -1.50
C ILE A 77 7.27 2.75 -0.72
N VAL A 78 8.37 3.03 -0.03
CA VAL A 78 8.53 4.25 0.76
C VAL A 78 9.75 5.00 0.26
N GLU A 79 9.60 6.29 0.01
CA GLU A 79 10.66 7.15 -0.52
C GLU A 79 10.69 8.48 0.21
N ASP A 80 11.87 8.92 0.58
CA ASP A 80 12.09 10.27 1.08
C ASP A 80 12.17 11.21 -0.10
N VAL A 81 11.22 12.13 -0.19
CA VAL A 81 11.13 13.10 -1.30
C VAL A 81 11.39 14.54 -0.87
N ASP A 82 11.65 14.77 0.41
CA ASP A 82 11.88 16.12 0.94
C ASP A 82 13.36 16.39 1.31
N GLY A 83 14.25 15.47 0.99
CA GLY A 83 15.67 15.60 1.28
C GLY A 83 15.94 15.58 2.78
N GLU A 84 16.64 16.62 3.26
CA GLU A 84 17.04 16.70 4.66
C GLU A 84 15.93 17.18 5.59
N ALA A 85 14.78 17.61 5.07
CA ALA A 85 13.67 18.02 5.90
C ALA A 85 13.09 16.83 6.69
N ASN A 86 12.37 17.13 7.75
CA ASN A 86 11.65 16.14 8.57
C ASN A 86 12.54 14.99 9.09
N GLY A 87 13.69 15.34 9.64
CA GLY A 87 14.53 14.37 10.34
C GLY A 87 15.72 13.86 9.56
N GLY A 88 15.97 14.36 8.36
CA GLY A 88 17.10 13.99 7.52
C GLY A 88 16.71 13.14 6.34
N GLU A 89 17.67 12.71 5.56
CA GLU A 89 17.44 11.84 4.42
C GLU A 89 17.40 10.38 4.83
N PHE A 90 16.42 9.65 4.29
CA PHE A 90 16.25 8.24 4.57
C PHE A 90 16.38 7.40 3.29
N LEU A 91 16.83 6.18 3.46
CA LEU A 91 16.90 5.22 2.37
C LEU A 91 15.48 4.77 1.99
N SER A 92 15.25 4.62 0.70
CA SER A 92 14.01 4.03 0.21
C SER A 92 13.93 2.56 0.60
N ASP A 93 12.72 2.07 0.76
CA ASP A 93 12.49 0.66 1.09
C ASP A 93 11.30 0.13 0.32
N THR A 94 11.29 -1.18 0.11
CA THR A 94 10.21 -1.89 -0.56
C THR A 94 9.81 -3.08 0.31
N LEU A 95 8.53 -3.14 0.67
CA LEU A 95 8.02 -4.20 1.52
C LEU A 95 6.92 -4.97 0.79
N ASP A 96 6.88 -6.27 1.02
CA ASP A 96 5.77 -7.08 0.53
C ASP A 96 4.55 -6.85 1.41
N VAL A 97 3.39 -6.71 0.76
CA VAL A 97 2.12 -6.60 1.46
C VAL A 97 1.41 -7.95 1.37
N ASN A 98 1.12 -8.54 2.52
CA ASN A 98 0.46 -9.83 2.59
C ASN A 98 -0.96 -9.67 3.14
N PHE A 99 -1.95 -9.86 2.28
CA PHE A 99 -3.36 -9.74 2.68
C PHE A 99 -3.91 -10.99 3.37
N ASP A 100 -3.14 -12.07 3.47
CA ASP A 100 -3.57 -13.25 4.22
C ASP A 100 -3.78 -12.94 5.71
N ASN A 101 -3.08 -11.92 6.20
CA ASN A 101 -3.19 -11.46 7.58
C ASN A 101 -4.12 -10.26 7.74
N ALA A 102 -4.86 -9.90 6.68
CA ALA A 102 -5.74 -8.76 6.73
C ALA A 102 -6.95 -9.00 7.65
N THR A 103 -7.39 -7.93 8.30
CA THR A 103 -8.60 -7.95 9.12
C THR A 103 -9.76 -7.42 8.29
N GLN A 104 -10.86 -8.15 8.26
CA GLN A 104 -12.06 -7.67 7.59
C GLN A 104 -12.74 -6.63 8.46
N THR A 105 -12.87 -5.40 7.96
CA THR A 105 -13.48 -4.29 8.69
C THR A 105 -14.81 -3.85 8.09
N GLY A 106 -15.14 -4.34 6.91
CA GLY A 106 -16.43 -4.09 6.28
C GLY A 106 -16.97 -5.35 5.63
N LYS A 107 -18.29 -5.53 5.69
CA LYS A 107 -18.93 -6.71 5.12
C LYS A 107 -19.11 -6.58 3.62
N GLY A 108 -18.96 -7.70 2.92
CA GLY A 108 -19.34 -7.78 1.52
C GLY A 108 -20.84 -7.91 1.33
N ASP A 109 -21.24 -8.03 0.07
CA ASP A 109 -22.67 -8.19 -0.28
C ASP A 109 -23.10 -9.66 -0.43
N GLY A 110 -22.16 -10.58 -0.20
CA GLY A 110 -22.40 -12.01 -0.37
C GLY A 110 -22.43 -12.48 -1.82
N LYS A 111 -22.07 -11.59 -2.75
CA LYS A 111 -22.05 -11.88 -4.19
C LYS A 111 -20.65 -11.61 -4.74
N TRP A 112 -20.50 -10.48 -5.44
CA TRP A 112 -19.21 -10.13 -6.06
C TRP A 112 -18.35 -9.24 -5.17
N TYR A 113 -18.94 -8.51 -4.26
CA TYR A 113 -18.20 -7.63 -3.37
C TYR A 113 -17.85 -8.35 -2.07
N GLY A 114 -16.57 -8.50 -1.82
CA GLY A 114 -16.06 -9.24 -0.66
C GLY A 114 -15.92 -8.43 0.62
N GLY A 115 -16.13 -7.12 0.58
CA GLY A 115 -16.03 -6.26 1.76
C GLY A 115 -14.73 -5.46 1.81
N VAL A 116 -14.37 -5.03 3.01
CA VAL A 116 -13.17 -4.21 3.26
C VAL A 116 -12.17 -5.00 4.11
N TYR A 117 -10.93 -5.04 3.68
CA TYR A 117 -9.85 -5.73 4.38
C TYR A 117 -8.72 -4.75 4.67
N GLU A 118 -8.24 -4.73 5.90
CA GLU A 118 -7.17 -3.84 6.33
C GLU A 118 -5.93 -4.61 6.77
N VAL A 119 -4.79 -4.10 6.33
CA VAL A 119 -3.47 -4.56 6.78
C VAL A 119 -2.76 -3.38 7.42
N THR A 120 -2.17 -3.59 8.59
CA THR A 120 -1.30 -2.61 9.20
C THR A 120 0.14 -2.96 8.88
N GLN A 121 0.85 -2.03 8.25
CA GLN A 121 2.24 -2.20 7.84
C GLN A 121 3.03 -1.00 8.34
N ASP A 122 3.62 -1.12 9.51
CA ASP A 122 4.50 -0.09 10.04
C ASP A 122 5.88 -0.21 9.40
N VAL A 123 6.53 0.92 9.18
CA VAL A 123 7.80 0.98 8.47
C VAL A 123 8.82 1.70 9.33
N LYS A 124 10.00 1.11 9.49
CA LYS A 124 11.13 1.74 10.16
C LYS A 124 12.19 2.08 9.11
N LEU A 125 12.46 3.36 8.93
CA LEU A 125 13.40 3.85 7.94
C LEU A 125 14.80 3.95 8.51
N LYS A 126 15.79 3.77 7.64
CA LYS A 126 17.21 3.98 7.96
C LYS A 126 17.69 5.24 7.28
N LYS A 127 18.44 6.05 8.01
CA LYS A 127 19.05 7.24 7.43
C LYS A 127 20.11 6.88 6.42
N LYS A 128 20.26 7.72 5.40
CA LYS A 128 21.38 7.60 4.48
C LYS A 128 22.68 7.86 5.21
N PRO A 129 23.73 7.08 4.90
CA PRO A 129 25.05 7.29 5.49
C PRO A 129 25.70 8.60 5.05
#